data_5d3cdb099939a36382dc9e0be18223e0
#
_entry.id   5d3cdb099939a36382dc9e0be18223e0
#
_cell.length_a   1.000
_cell.length_b   1.000
_cell.length_c   1.000
_cell.angle_alpha   90.00
_cell.angle_beta   90.00
_cell.angle_gamma   90.00
#
_symmetry.space_group_name_H-M   'P 1'
#
loop_
_entity.id
_entity.type
_entity.pdbx_description
1 polymer ?
#
loop_
_entity_poly.entity_id
_entity_poly.type
_entity_poly.pdbx_seq_one_letter_code
_entity_poly.pdbx_strand_id
1 'polypeptide(L)'
;MNMPQAKLSDPSGRGKAEGFKVIFPMMQHPYTEAEIQAVVDVMRNAEGQTQGKYLEKFEKDFAAFVGAKYAFGVNNCTNALKLAAIFCHIQPGDEVIVPAYTYCASAIPFGDLGAHIVWADINKDTWTIDPDDFERKITPKTKAVVAVHLLGIPCDMKRIVAIARRHGIKVVEDCAQALDCRIDGQHVGTFGDFGCFSFHAAKTMTTLGEGGMFVCSDDQVAHNVPGIRHNGLCAFRGERERYWVPAMSNVDEFLEDCWPQNFCLGEAQCALGSEQLKSVIANNEILIEQDRKIREWLKDVPEIT
;
A
#
# COMPACT_ATOMS: atom_id res chain seq x y z
N MET A 1 -36.44 7.61 5.14
CA MET A 1 -36.15 8.53 6.27
C MET A 1 -35.12 9.54 5.80
N ASN A 2 -35.51 10.81 5.67
CA ASN A 2 -34.57 11.87 5.30
C ASN A 2 -33.64 12.15 6.48
N MET A 3 -32.37 11.86 6.31
CA MET A 3 -31.36 12.30 7.29
C MET A 3 -31.22 13.82 7.23
N PRO A 4 -31.13 14.53 8.37
CA PRO A 4 -30.93 15.98 8.38
C PRO A 4 -29.55 16.31 7.84
N GLN A 5 -29.47 17.23 6.88
CA GLN A 5 -28.22 17.78 6.37
C GLN A 5 -27.46 18.48 7.51
N ALA A 6 -26.32 17.93 7.90
CA ALA A 6 -25.41 18.59 8.82
C ALA A 6 -24.85 19.86 8.14
N LYS A 7 -25.09 21.01 8.75
CA LYS A 7 -24.45 22.27 8.35
C LYS A 7 -22.96 22.18 8.75
N LEU A 8 -22.11 21.95 7.77
CA LEU A 8 -20.66 22.08 7.95
C LEU A 8 -20.34 23.57 8.17
N SER A 9 -19.90 23.92 9.36
CA SER A 9 -19.29 25.22 9.63
C SER A 9 -17.88 25.23 9.04
N ASP A 10 -17.55 26.26 8.26
CA ASP A 10 -16.21 26.49 7.73
C ASP A 10 -15.22 26.72 8.88
N PRO A 11 -14.25 25.80 9.13
CA PRO A 11 -13.30 25.94 10.20
C PRO A 11 -12.25 27.06 9.96
N SER A 12 -12.19 27.64 8.74
CA SER A 12 -11.22 28.69 8.40
C SER A 12 -11.69 30.12 8.71
N GLY A 13 -12.97 30.32 9.07
CA GLY A 13 -13.53 31.65 9.36
C GLY A 13 -13.57 32.61 8.16
N ARG A 14 -13.28 32.14 6.95
CA ARG A 14 -13.39 32.92 5.73
C ARG A 14 -14.83 32.83 5.28
N GLY A 15 -15.49 33.94 5.23
CA GLY A 15 -16.91 34.17 5.02
C GLY A 15 -17.61 33.20 4.08
N LYS A 16 -18.90 32.98 4.37
CA LYS A 16 -19.81 32.12 3.62
C LYS A 16 -19.65 32.33 2.12
N ALA A 17 -19.09 31.35 1.43
CA ALA A 17 -19.20 31.26 -0.01
C ALA A 17 -20.66 30.88 -0.35
N GLU A 18 -21.52 31.86 -0.54
CA GLU A 18 -22.86 31.67 -1.08
C GLU A 18 -22.71 31.15 -2.51
N GLY A 19 -23.09 29.93 -2.75
CA GLY A 19 -23.25 29.42 -4.11
C GLY A 19 -22.60 28.09 -4.49
N PHE A 20 -21.82 27.44 -3.64
CA PHE A 20 -21.33 26.10 -3.98
C PHE A 20 -22.44 25.06 -3.88
N LYS A 21 -22.91 24.59 -5.04
CA LYS A 21 -23.91 23.50 -5.16
C LYS A 21 -23.29 22.10 -5.08
N VAL A 22 -21.98 21.99 -5.02
CA VAL A 22 -21.26 20.71 -5.03
C VAL A 22 -20.92 20.33 -3.59
N ILE A 23 -21.49 19.23 -3.12
CA ILE A 23 -21.15 18.60 -1.84
C ILE A 23 -20.13 17.51 -2.16
N PHE A 24 -18.89 17.68 -1.67
CA PHE A 24 -17.89 16.61 -1.71
C PHE A 24 -18.10 15.69 -0.53
N PRO A 25 -18.57 14.44 -0.72
CA PRO A 25 -18.69 13.49 0.37
C PRO A 25 -17.29 13.14 0.88
N MET A 26 -17.15 13.01 2.20
CA MET A 26 -15.89 12.54 2.80
C MET A 26 -15.59 11.08 2.46
N MET A 27 -16.61 10.31 2.05
CA MET A 27 -16.47 8.97 1.50
C MET A 27 -16.61 9.04 -0.02
N GLN A 28 -15.76 8.32 -0.74
CA GLN A 28 -15.76 8.32 -2.21
C GLN A 28 -17.07 7.75 -2.78
N HIS A 29 -17.63 6.72 -2.13
CA HIS A 29 -18.93 6.12 -2.48
C HIS A 29 -19.53 5.41 -1.26
N PRO A 30 -20.86 5.30 -1.18
CA PRO A 30 -21.49 4.50 -0.15
C PRO A 30 -21.18 3.01 -0.37
N TYR A 31 -21.06 2.26 0.72
CA TYR A 31 -20.91 0.81 0.63
C TYR A 31 -22.14 0.17 -0.02
N THR A 32 -21.90 -0.80 -0.88
CA THR A 32 -22.94 -1.64 -1.46
C THR A 32 -23.50 -2.61 -0.41
N GLU A 33 -24.71 -3.12 -0.65
CA GLU A 33 -25.31 -4.11 0.24
C GLU A 33 -24.46 -5.39 0.36
N ALA A 34 -23.79 -5.80 -0.72
CA ALA A 34 -22.88 -6.95 -0.71
C ALA A 34 -21.66 -6.72 0.20
N GLU A 35 -21.09 -5.52 0.17
CA GLU A 35 -19.96 -5.12 1.03
C GLU A 35 -20.38 -5.06 2.50
N ILE A 36 -21.57 -4.49 2.80
CA ILE A 36 -22.12 -4.47 4.15
C ILE A 36 -22.36 -5.90 4.66
N GLN A 37 -22.98 -6.74 3.83
CA GLN A 37 -23.28 -8.12 4.19
C GLN A 37 -22.02 -8.94 4.45
N ALA A 38 -20.95 -8.74 3.67
CA ALA A 38 -19.66 -9.42 3.89
C ALA A 38 -19.10 -9.14 5.30
N VAL A 39 -19.17 -7.88 5.75
CA VAL A 39 -18.75 -7.48 7.09
C VAL A 39 -19.67 -8.08 8.18
N VAL A 40 -20.97 -8.03 7.97
CA VAL A 40 -21.98 -8.60 8.89
C VAL A 40 -21.78 -10.11 9.05
N ASP A 41 -21.45 -10.80 7.97
CA ASP A 41 -21.20 -12.24 8.00
C ASP A 41 -19.96 -12.59 8.85
N VAL A 42 -18.91 -11.79 8.79
CA VAL A 42 -17.75 -11.93 9.71
C VAL A 42 -18.19 -11.76 11.15
N MET A 43 -18.93 -10.68 11.45
CA MET A 43 -19.39 -10.41 12.82
C MET A 43 -20.24 -11.54 13.41
N ARG A 44 -20.98 -12.26 12.57
CA ARG A 44 -21.86 -13.36 12.98
C ARG A 44 -21.18 -14.72 13.03
N ASN A 45 -20.25 -14.99 12.11
CA ASN A 45 -19.83 -16.33 11.77
C ASN A 45 -18.32 -16.58 11.84
N ALA A 46 -17.49 -15.54 12.12
CA ALA A 46 -16.05 -15.75 12.21
C ALA A 46 -15.66 -16.41 13.53
N GLU A 47 -14.84 -17.45 13.45
CA GLU A 47 -14.28 -18.13 14.63
C GLU A 47 -13.27 -17.25 15.38
N GLY A 48 -12.59 -16.33 14.67
CA GLY A 48 -11.65 -15.33 15.20
C GLY A 48 -11.83 -14.00 14.50
N GLN A 49 -11.32 -12.93 15.10
CA GLN A 49 -11.42 -11.58 14.54
C GLN A 49 -10.18 -11.18 13.72
N THR A 50 -9.13 -12.00 13.76
CA THR A 50 -7.87 -11.83 13.02
C THR A 50 -7.29 -13.17 12.61
N GLN A 51 -6.42 -13.22 11.61
CA GLN A 51 -5.65 -14.39 11.18
C GLN A 51 -6.51 -15.61 10.81
N GLY A 52 -7.69 -15.38 10.28
CA GLY A 52 -8.64 -16.42 9.89
C GLY A 52 -8.80 -16.57 8.37
N LYS A 53 -9.93 -17.16 7.99
CA LYS A 53 -10.25 -17.53 6.61
C LYS A 53 -10.45 -16.33 5.67
N TYR A 54 -10.93 -15.20 6.20
CA TYR A 54 -11.17 -14.00 5.37
C TYR A 54 -9.85 -13.31 5.02
N LEU A 55 -8.88 -13.30 5.96
CA LEU A 55 -7.53 -12.85 5.66
C LEU A 55 -6.88 -13.74 4.60
N GLU A 56 -6.92 -15.05 4.78
CA GLU A 56 -6.37 -16.00 3.80
C GLU A 56 -6.98 -15.83 2.41
N LYS A 57 -8.30 -15.66 2.36
CA LYS A 57 -9.01 -15.41 1.09
C LYS A 57 -8.57 -14.11 0.45
N PHE A 58 -8.53 -13.01 1.22
CA PHE A 58 -8.16 -11.69 0.69
C PHE A 58 -6.71 -11.67 0.18
N GLU A 59 -5.78 -12.28 0.89
CA GLU A 59 -4.39 -12.44 0.47
C GLU A 59 -4.28 -13.21 -0.85
N LYS A 60 -5.01 -14.31 -1.02
CA LYS A 60 -5.05 -15.10 -2.25
C LYS A 60 -5.67 -14.31 -3.41
N ASP A 61 -6.82 -13.67 -3.18
CA ASP A 61 -7.51 -12.86 -4.18
C ASP A 61 -6.61 -11.70 -4.67
N PHE A 62 -5.94 -11.01 -3.72
CA PHE A 62 -5.07 -9.90 -4.05
C PHE A 62 -3.80 -10.34 -4.79
N ALA A 63 -3.15 -11.42 -4.36
CA ALA A 63 -2.01 -12.00 -5.06
C ALA A 63 -2.36 -12.34 -6.51
N ALA A 64 -3.53 -12.96 -6.73
CA ALA A 64 -4.02 -13.27 -8.07
C ALA A 64 -4.32 -12.00 -8.89
N PHE A 65 -4.89 -10.96 -8.27
CA PHE A 65 -5.24 -9.70 -8.92
C PHE A 65 -4.00 -8.95 -9.43
N VAL A 66 -2.94 -8.86 -8.63
CA VAL A 66 -1.70 -8.17 -9.03
C VAL A 66 -0.72 -9.07 -9.77
N GLY A 67 -0.95 -10.40 -9.79
CA GLY A 67 -0.02 -11.36 -10.38
C GLY A 67 1.24 -11.60 -9.55
N ALA A 68 1.18 -11.37 -8.23
CA ALA A 68 2.27 -11.66 -7.31
C ALA A 68 2.22 -13.12 -6.83
N LYS A 69 3.38 -13.66 -6.44
CA LYS A 69 3.44 -15.01 -5.85
C LYS A 69 2.83 -15.05 -4.46
N TYR A 70 3.07 -14.02 -3.66
CA TYR A 70 2.61 -13.89 -2.28
C TYR A 70 2.07 -12.49 -1.99
N ALA A 71 0.99 -12.43 -1.21
CA ALA A 71 0.43 -11.21 -0.65
C ALA A 71 0.09 -11.42 0.82
N PHE A 72 0.32 -10.39 1.65
CA PHE A 72 0.09 -10.42 3.09
C PHE A 72 -0.63 -9.16 3.53
N GLY A 73 -1.84 -9.32 4.08
CA GLY A 73 -2.64 -8.22 4.59
C GLY A 73 -2.02 -7.62 5.87
N VAL A 74 -1.93 -6.32 5.91
CA VAL A 74 -1.44 -5.54 7.06
C VAL A 74 -2.39 -4.38 7.35
N ASN A 75 -2.31 -3.83 8.55
CA ASN A 75 -3.24 -2.81 9.02
C ASN A 75 -3.11 -1.44 8.31
N ASN A 76 -2.03 -1.16 7.57
CA ASN A 76 -1.87 -0.02 6.66
C ASN A 76 -0.63 -0.17 5.78
N CYS A 77 -0.51 0.69 4.74
CA CYS A 77 0.64 0.67 3.82
C CYS A 77 1.96 1.05 4.51
N THR A 78 1.93 1.92 5.52
CA THR A 78 3.13 2.28 6.29
C THR A 78 3.77 1.05 6.91
N ASN A 79 2.95 0.11 7.40
CA ASN A 79 3.43 -1.16 7.94
C ASN A 79 3.79 -2.19 6.85
N ALA A 80 3.21 -2.10 5.65
CA ALA A 80 3.74 -2.84 4.49
C ALA A 80 5.17 -2.36 4.13
N LEU A 81 5.38 -1.04 4.10
CA LEU A 81 6.70 -0.44 3.90
C LEU A 81 7.68 -0.78 5.04
N LYS A 82 7.19 -0.90 6.29
CA LYS A 82 8.01 -1.35 7.42
C LYS A 82 8.47 -2.79 7.25
N LEU A 83 7.60 -3.69 6.78
CA LEU A 83 8.00 -5.06 6.41
C LEU A 83 9.06 -5.04 5.31
N ALA A 84 8.86 -4.22 4.26
CA ALA A 84 9.85 -4.07 3.20
C ALA A 84 11.21 -3.59 3.75
N ALA A 85 11.22 -2.60 4.65
CA ALA A 85 12.43 -2.10 5.28
C ALA A 85 13.14 -3.18 6.12
N ILE A 86 12.39 -3.99 6.86
CA ILE A 86 12.90 -5.13 7.62
C ILE A 86 13.55 -6.15 6.67
N PHE A 87 12.87 -6.53 5.59
CA PHE A 87 13.41 -7.51 4.62
C PHE A 87 14.48 -6.94 3.68
N CYS A 88 14.66 -5.62 3.62
CA CYS A 88 15.84 -4.99 3.06
C CYS A 88 17.05 -5.07 4.01
N HIS A 89 16.87 -5.59 5.22
CA HIS A 89 17.90 -5.67 6.29
C HIS A 89 18.51 -4.30 6.59
N ILE A 90 17.67 -3.28 6.68
CA ILE A 90 18.09 -1.90 6.97
C ILE A 90 18.68 -1.82 8.38
N GLN A 91 19.88 -1.27 8.47
CA GLN A 91 20.60 -1.04 9.72
C GLN A 91 20.95 0.45 9.90
N PRO A 92 21.20 0.91 11.14
CA PRO A 92 21.66 2.27 11.37
C PRO A 92 22.92 2.62 10.55
N GLY A 93 22.83 3.71 9.78
CA GLY A 93 23.91 4.19 8.91
C GLY A 93 23.81 3.72 7.45
N ASP A 94 22.90 2.80 7.12
CA ASP A 94 22.56 2.50 5.73
C ASP A 94 21.84 3.69 5.09
N GLU A 95 21.86 3.76 3.76
CA GLU A 95 21.16 4.77 2.99
C GLU A 95 20.01 4.17 2.21
N VAL A 96 18.88 4.88 2.22
CA VAL A 96 17.69 4.55 1.40
C VAL A 96 17.35 5.76 0.54
N ILE A 97 17.28 5.54 -0.78
CA ILE A 97 16.94 6.59 -1.73
C ILE A 97 15.43 6.64 -1.90
N VAL A 98 14.85 7.85 -1.71
CA VAL A 98 13.41 8.10 -1.75
C VAL A 98 13.16 9.35 -2.60
N PRO A 99 12.11 9.41 -3.46
CA PRO A 99 11.81 10.63 -4.21
C PRO A 99 11.47 11.77 -3.25
N ALA A 100 11.94 12.99 -3.57
CA ALA A 100 11.71 14.17 -2.74
C ALA A 100 10.21 14.59 -2.71
N TYR A 101 9.43 14.20 -3.71
CA TYR A 101 8.00 14.44 -3.77
C TYR A 101 7.23 13.14 -3.55
N THR A 102 6.83 12.94 -2.32
CA THR A 102 6.05 11.77 -1.88
C THR A 102 5.33 12.06 -0.57
N TYR A 103 4.46 11.15 -0.14
CA TYR A 103 3.91 11.17 1.21
C TYR A 103 4.97 10.66 2.20
N CYS A 104 5.03 11.26 3.37
CA CYS A 104 6.08 10.97 4.37
C CYS A 104 6.20 9.48 4.75
N ALA A 105 5.11 8.71 4.65
CA ALA A 105 5.13 7.28 4.95
C ALA A 105 6.09 6.48 4.05
N SER A 106 6.42 6.96 2.85
CA SER A 106 7.42 6.30 1.99
C SER A 106 8.83 6.29 2.59
N ALA A 107 9.14 7.20 3.52
CA ALA A 107 10.46 7.34 4.15
C ALA A 107 10.49 6.90 5.63
N ILE A 108 9.42 7.17 6.38
CA ILE A 108 9.35 6.96 7.84
C ILE A 108 9.80 5.55 8.27
N PRO A 109 9.31 4.44 7.66
CA PRO A 109 9.66 3.10 8.13
C PRO A 109 11.15 2.76 8.03
N PHE A 110 11.83 3.34 7.05
CA PHE A 110 13.28 3.15 6.85
C PHE A 110 14.07 4.01 7.84
N GLY A 111 13.66 5.27 8.04
CA GLY A 111 14.24 6.16 9.04
C GLY A 111 14.12 5.61 10.46
N ASP A 112 13.00 4.98 10.80
CA ASP A 112 12.77 4.30 12.08
C ASP A 112 13.74 3.16 12.37
N LEU A 113 14.30 2.52 11.33
CA LEU A 113 15.34 1.51 11.46
C LEU A 113 16.75 2.11 11.46
N GLY A 114 16.86 3.43 11.43
CA GLY A 114 18.13 4.15 11.50
C GLY A 114 18.78 4.43 10.13
N ALA A 115 18.07 4.23 9.02
CA ALA A 115 18.57 4.62 7.72
C ALA A 115 18.70 6.13 7.57
N HIS A 116 19.72 6.56 6.85
CA HIS A 116 19.80 7.90 6.32
C HIS A 116 18.98 7.99 5.02
N ILE A 117 17.97 8.85 4.99
CA ILE A 117 17.15 9.06 3.79
C ILE A 117 17.86 10.00 2.83
N VAL A 118 18.14 9.49 1.63
CA VAL A 118 18.74 10.25 0.54
C VAL A 118 17.63 10.66 -0.44
N TRP A 119 17.33 11.92 -0.50
CA TRP A 119 16.27 12.44 -1.36
C TRP A 119 16.72 12.50 -2.81
N ALA A 120 16.05 11.75 -3.70
CA ALA A 120 16.25 11.87 -5.14
C ALA A 120 15.29 12.89 -5.73
N ASP A 121 15.72 13.55 -6.78
CA ASP A 121 14.88 14.44 -7.56
C ASP A 121 13.81 13.65 -8.32
N ILE A 122 12.80 14.35 -8.80
CA ILE A 122 11.70 13.78 -9.57
C ILE A 122 11.78 14.20 -11.03
N ASN A 123 11.28 13.35 -11.90
CA ASN A 123 11.05 13.73 -13.29
C ASN A 123 9.91 14.75 -13.34
N LYS A 124 10.14 15.90 -13.99
CA LYS A 124 9.20 17.03 -14.04
C LYS A 124 7.89 16.73 -14.78
N ASP A 125 7.89 15.72 -15.67
CA ASP A 125 6.74 15.38 -16.49
C ASP A 125 5.86 14.29 -15.84
N THR A 126 6.46 13.41 -15.02
CA THR A 126 5.77 12.29 -14.36
C THR A 126 5.62 12.47 -12.86
N TRP A 127 6.40 13.36 -12.24
CA TRP A 127 6.49 13.60 -10.80
C TRP A 127 6.95 12.36 -9.99
N THR A 128 7.34 11.29 -10.67
CA THR A 128 7.94 10.12 -10.06
C THR A 128 9.45 10.26 -9.99
N ILE A 129 10.12 9.38 -9.22
CA ILE A 129 11.58 9.44 -9.06
C ILE A 129 12.30 9.50 -10.43
N ASP A 130 13.28 10.40 -10.56
CA ASP A 130 14.15 10.46 -11.73
C ASP A 130 15.21 9.36 -11.66
N PRO A 131 15.22 8.38 -12.60
CA PRO A 131 16.20 7.31 -12.58
C PRO A 131 17.66 7.78 -12.73
N ASP A 132 17.91 8.92 -13.41
CA ASP A 132 19.25 9.47 -13.56
C ASP A 132 19.74 10.07 -12.23
N ASP A 133 18.87 10.76 -11.49
CA ASP A 133 19.22 11.27 -10.18
C ASP A 133 19.35 10.13 -9.15
N PHE A 134 18.48 9.12 -9.22
CA PHE A 134 18.62 7.90 -8.42
C PHE A 134 20.02 7.31 -8.59
N GLU A 135 20.46 7.08 -9.84
CA GLU A 135 21.77 6.47 -10.12
C GLU A 135 22.93 7.33 -9.61
N ARG A 136 22.86 8.67 -9.79
CA ARG A 136 23.89 9.61 -9.30
C ARG A 136 24.05 9.61 -7.79
N LYS A 137 23.00 9.28 -7.05
CA LYS A 137 22.97 9.32 -5.57
C LYS A 137 23.34 8.01 -4.91
N ILE A 138 23.63 6.98 -5.69
CA ILE A 138 24.06 5.69 -5.16
C ILE A 138 25.44 5.82 -4.53
N THR A 139 25.58 5.31 -3.32
CA THR A 139 26.84 5.14 -2.60
C THR A 139 27.03 3.69 -2.15
N PRO A 140 28.20 3.28 -1.64
CA PRO A 140 28.39 1.95 -1.06
C PRO A 140 27.49 1.63 0.15
N LYS A 141 26.82 2.65 0.73
CA LYS A 141 25.88 2.50 1.85
C LYS A 141 24.44 2.33 1.40
N THR A 142 24.14 2.56 0.12
CA THR A 142 22.78 2.47 -0.40
C THR A 142 22.29 1.03 -0.39
N LYS A 143 21.22 0.76 0.36
CA LYS A 143 20.61 -0.58 0.52
C LYS A 143 19.33 -0.74 -0.28
N ALA A 144 18.52 0.32 -0.37
CA ALA A 144 17.24 0.27 -1.04
C ALA A 144 16.91 1.58 -1.75
N VAL A 145 16.02 1.47 -2.75
CA VAL A 145 15.30 2.57 -3.36
C VAL A 145 13.81 2.35 -3.18
N VAL A 146 13.08 3.43 -2.89
CA VAL A 146 11.60 3.43 -2.85
C VAL A 146 11.09 4.09 -4.14
N ALA A 147 10.48 3.30 -5.00
CA ALA A 147 9.81 3.77 -6.21
C ALA A 147 8.34 4.06 -5.88
N VAL A 148 7.96 5.33 -5.87
CA VAL A 148 6.59 5.75 -5.54
C VAL A 148 5.80 6.01 -6.81
N HIS A 149 4.74 5.23 -7.04
CA HIS A 149 3.83 5.39 -8.17
C HIS A 149 2.79 6.47 -7.84
N LEU A 150 3.24 7.71 -7.89
CA LEU A 150 2.49 8.87 -7.40
C LEU A 150 1.28 9.15 -8.28
N LEU A 151 0.11 9.37 -7.66
CA LEU A 151 -1.16 9.67 -8.36
C LEU A 151 -1.57 8.63 -9.42
N GLY A 152 -1.08 7.40 -9.30
CA GLY A 152 -1.31 6.34 -10.29
C GLY A 152 -0.40 6.43 -11.52
N ILE A 153 0.57 7.34 -11.55
CA ILE A 153 1.57 7.43 -12.60
C ILE A 153 2.71 6.47 -12.29
N PRO A 154 3.00 5.48 -13.14
CA PRO A 154 4.04 4.51 -12.87
C PRO A 154 5.44 5.14 -12.99
N CYS A 155 6.35 4.73 -12.11
CA CYS A 155 7.78 5.00 -12.26
C CYS A 155 8.33 4.27 -13.51
N ASP A 156 9.47 4.73 -14.02
CA ASP A 156 10.23 3.97 -15.03
C ASP A 156 10.90 2.75 -14.38
N MET A 157 10.07 1.74 -14.08
CA MET A 157 10.52 0.54 -13.37
C MET A 157 11.57 -0.24 -14.12
N LYS A 158 11.55 -0.20 -15.47
CA LYS A 158 12.56 -0.89 -16.28
C LYS A 158 13.96 -0.34 -16.01
N ARG A 159 14.09 0.99 -15.96
CA ARG A 159 15.37 1.63 -15.65
C ARG A 159 15.73 1.49 -14.18
N ILE A 160 14.81 1.74 -13.27
CA ILE A 160 15.05 1.65 -11.82
C ILE A 160 15.55 0.25 -11.44
N VAL A 161 14.86 -0.81 -11.88
CA VAL A 161 15.25 -2.19 -11.59
C VAL A 161 16.61 -2.55 -12.24
N ALA A 162 16.86 -2.06 -13.46
CA ALA A 162 18.15 -2.31 -14.11
C ALA A 162 19.31 -1.63 -13.36
N ILE A 163 19.13 -0.39 -12.89
CA ILE A 163 20.10 0.34 -12.07
C ILE A 163 20.31 -0.39 -10.74
N ALA A 164 19.24 -0.67 -10.00
CA ALA A 164 19.30 -1.32 -8.70
C ALA A 164 20.02 -2.66 -8.76
N ARG A 165 19.75 -3.49 -9.77
CA ARG A 165 20.42 -4.78 -9.97
C ARG A 165 21.92 -4.66 -10.19
N ARG A 166 22.37 -3.64 -10.97
CA ARG A 166 23.83 -3.41 -11.18
C ARG A 166 24.57 -3.10 -9.88
N HIS A 167 23.87 -2.49 -8.95
CA HIS A 167 24.45 -2.05 -7.67
C HIS A 167 24.09 -2.94 -6.47
N GLY A 168 23.32 -4.02 -6.66
CA GLY A 168 22.88 -4.91 -5.58
C GLY A 168 21.91 -4.24 -4.59
N ILE A 169 21.13 -3.24 -5.07
CA ILE A 169 20.21 -2.44 -4.26
C ILE A 169 18.82 -3.07 -4.34
N LYS A 170 18.10 -3.13 -3.21
CA LYS A 170 16.70 -3.58 -3.14
C LYS A 170 15.74 -2.51 -3.68
N VAL A 171 14.70 -2.96 -4.39
CA VAL A 171 13.65 -2.08 -4.93
C VAL A 171 12.35 -2.31 -4.18
N VAL A 172 11.84 -1.28 -3.53
CA VAL A 172 10.54 -1.24 -2.87
C VAL A 172 9.60 -0.36 -3.68
N GLU A 173 8.47 -0.91 -4.08
CA GLU A 173 7.43 -0.16 -4.80
C GLU A 173 6.36 0.31 -3.82
N ASP A 174 6.22 1.64 -3.67
CA ASP A 174 5.10 2.24 -2.96
C ASP A 174 3.93 2.46 -3.94
N CYS A 175 2.97 1.56 -3.88
CA CYS A 175 1.77 1.53 -4.72
C CYS A 175 0.54 2.10 -4.00
N ALA A 176 0.72 2.88 -2.92
CA ALA A 176 -0.39 3.42 -2.13
C ALA A 176 -1.38 4.28 -2.92
N GLN A 177 -1.01 4.73 -4.12
CA GLN A 177 -1.84 5.54 -5.01
C GLN A 177 -2.01 4.91 -6.41
N ALA A 178 -1.63 3.63 -6.59
CA ALA A 178 -1.50 3.03 -7.91
C ALA A 178 -2.12 1.62 -7.99
N LEU A 179 -3.24 1.41 -7.30
CA LEU A 179 -3.98 0.16 -7.38
C LEU A 179 -4.52 -0.03 -8.81
N ASP A 180 -4.21 -1.19 -9.43
CA ASP A 180 -4.46 -1.54 -10.83
C ASP A 180 -3.68 -0.69 -11.87
N CYS A 181 -2.58 -0.07 -11.47
CA CYS A 181 -1.65 0.53 -12.43
C CYS A 181 -0.74 -0.55 -13.05
N ARG A 182 -0.50 -0.46 -14.37
CA ARG A 182 0.28 -1.47 -15.11
C ARG A 182 1.26 -0.83 -16.08
N ILE A 183 2.39 -1.52 -16.28
CA ILE A 183 3.39 -1.21 -17.31
C ILE A 183 3.49 -2.45 -18.22
N ASP A 184 3.15 -2.30 -19.50
CA ASP A 184 3.15 -3.40 -20.49
C ASP A 184 2.38 -4.65 -20.00
N GLY A 185 1.26 -4.45 -19.31
CA GLY A 185 0.41 -5.51 -18.78
C GLY A 185 0.83 -6.08 -17.43
N GLN A 186 2.05 -5.82 -16.94
CA GLN A 186 2.51 -6.21 -15.62
C GLN A 186 2.07 -5.18 -14.58
N HIS A 187 1.54 -5.65 -13.45
CA HIS A 187 1.08 -4.80 -12.37
C HIS A 187 2.25 -4.15 -11.62
N VAL A 188 2.15 -2.84 -11.32
CA VAL A 188 3.11 -2.19 -10.39
C VAL A 188 3.02 -2.86 -9.03
N GLY A 189 4.12 -2.84 -8.27
CA GLY A 189 4.28 -3.61 -7.04
C GLY A 189 4.78 -5.03 -7.26
N THR A 190 5.05 -5.42 -8.53
CA THR A 190 5.60 -6.74 -8.89
C THR A 190 6.89 -6.67 -9.70
N PHE A 191 7.45 -5.48 -9.92
CA PHE A 191 8.70 -5.27 -10.64
C PHE A 191 9.93 -5.35 -9.73
N GLY A 192 9.78 -4.80 -8.52
CA GLY A 192 10.83 -4.76 -7.49
C GLY A 192 10.86 -6.03 -6.64
N ASP A 193 11.59 -5.93 -5.53
CA ASP A 193 11.64 -6.99 -4.52
C ASP A 193 10.35 -7.05 -3.70
N PHE A 194 9.76 -5.88 -3.39
CA PHE A 194 8.58 -5.72 -2.55
C PHE A 194 7.63 -4.67 -3.10
N GLY A 195 6.32 -4.96 -3.04
CA GLY A 195 5.26 -4.01 -3.35
C GLY A 195 4.40 -3.74 -2.12
N CYS A 196 4.02 -2.47 -1.91
CA CYS A 196 3.27 -2.01 -0.75
C CYS A 196 2.03 -1.24 -1.20
N PHE A 197 0.84 -1.70 -0.78
CA PHE A 197 -0.44 -1.12 -1.19
C PHE A 197 -1.21 -0.58 0.01
N SER A 198 -2.07 0.40 -0.23
CA SER A 198 -2.89 1.06 0.79
C SER A 198 -4.36 0.88 0.52
N PHE A 199 -5.11 0.60 1.59
CA PHE A 199 -6.57 0.55 1.61
C PHE A 199 -7.14 1.55 2.62
N HIS A 200 -6.44 2.68 2.79
CA HIS A 200 -6.93 3.81 3.59
C HIS A 200 -8.21 4.39 2.99
N ALA A 201 -9.06 5.02 3.81
CA ALA A 201 -10.36 5.58 3.41
C ALA A 201 -10.33 6.50 2.18
N ALA A 202 -9.20 7.17 1.91
CA ALA A 202 -9.02 8.06 0.76
C ALA A 202 -8.46 7.37 -0.50
N LYS A 203 -8.33 6.04 -0.50
CA LYS A 203 -7.80 5.27 -1.64
C LYS A 203 -8.92 4.73 -2.52
N THR A 204 -8.59 4.28 -3.72
CA THR A 204 -9.53 3.70 -4.69
C THR A 204 -10.34 2.53 -4.12
N MET A 205 -9.74 1.81 -3.18
CA MET A 205 -10.34 0.73 -2.41
C MET A 205 -10.02 0.94 -0.93
N THR A 206 -10.96 0.66 -0.03
CA THR A 206 -10.76 0.80 1.41
C THR A 206 -11.20 -0.44 2.18
N THR A 207 -10.55 -0.70 3.31
CA THR A 207 -10.92 -1.77 4.25
C THR A 207 -11.36 -1.20 5.59
N LEU A 208 -12.54 -0.51 5.61
CA LEU A 208 -13.11 0.17 6.78
C LEU A 208 -12.22 1.29 7.35
N GLY A 209 -11.53 2.03 6.47
CA GLY A 209 -10.77 3.22 6.84
C GLY A 209 -9.26 3.02 6.87
N GLU A 210 -8.78 1.85 7.26
CA GLU A 210 -7.36 1.50 7.27
C GLU A 210 -7.15 0.09 6.74
N GLY A 211 -6.01 -0.13 6.10
CA GLY A 211 -5.53 -1.42 5.61
C GLY A 211 -4.39 -1.25 4.62
N GLY A 212 -3.73 -2.34 4.36
CA GLY A 212 -2.64 -2.42 3.39
C GLY A 212 -2.34 -3.84 2.97
N MET A 213 -1.48 -3.96 1.97
CA MET A 213 -0.98 -5.24 1.50
C MET A 213 0.50 -5.14 1.21
N PHE A 214 1.25 -6.12 1.69
CA PHE A 214 2.64 -6.35 1.32
C PHE A 214 2.70 -7.50 0.33
N VAL A 215 3.40 -7.34 -0.79
CA VAL A 215 3.58 -8.41 -1.79
C VAL A 215 5.05 -8.69 -2.03
N CYS A 216 5.38 -9.96 -2.28
CA CYS A 216 6.72 -10.39 -2.64
C CYS A 216 6.68 -11.68 -3.47
N SER A 217 7.84 -12.06 -4.02
CA SER A 217 8.01 -13.33 -4.75
C SER A 217 9.03 -14.26 -4.11
N ASP A 218 9.75 -13.82 -3.08
CA ASP A 218 10.76 -14.58 -2.36
C ASP A 218 10.12 -15.51 -1.33
N ASP A 219 10.46 -16.80 -1.38
CA ASP A 219 9.89 -17.84 -0.52
C ASP A 219 10.32 -17.70 0.95
N GLN A 220 11.57 -17.29 1.19
CA GLN A 220 12.09 -17.10 2.54
C GLN A 220 11.45 -15.88 3.21
N VAL A 221 11.30 -14.79 2.48
CA VAL A 221 10.53 -13.61 2.93
C VAL A 221 9.11 -14.03 3.28
N ALA A 222 8.42 -14.70 2.35
CA ALA A 222 7.04 -15.12 2.52
C ALA A 222 6.84 -16.04 3.74
N HIS A 223 7.81 -16.92 4.02
CA HIS A 223 7.80 -17.79 5.21
C HIS A 223 7.80 -16.97 6.51
N ASN A 224 8.54 -15.86 6.56
CA ASN A 224 8.77 -15.09 7.78
C ASN A 224 7.74 -13.96 8.03
N VAL A 225 7.07 -13.46 6.97
CA VAL A 225 6.10 -12.35 7.12
C VAL A 225 5.04 -12.62 8.20
N PRO A 226 4.37 -13.80 8.28
CA PRO A 226 3.34 -14.04 9.29
C PRO A 226 3.87 -13.90 10.72
N GLY A 227 5.07 -14.37 10.99
CA GLY A 227 5.71 -14.27 12.31
C GLY A 227 6.02 -12.81 12.68
N ILE A 228 6.64 -12.07 11.77
CA ILE A 228 6.95 -10.66 11.98
C ILE A 228 5.67 -9.84 12.16
N ARG A 229 4.65 -10.08 11.32
CA ARG A 229 3.38 -9.36 11.35
C ARG A 229 2.57 -9.57 12.63
N HIS A 230 2.73 -10.70 13.31
CA HIS A 230 1.86 -11.10 14.41
C HIS A 230 2.64 -11.51 15.67
N ASN A 231 3.44 -10.62 16.21
CA ASN A 231 4.12 -10.78 17.51
C ASN A 231 4.95 -12.06 17.65
N GLY A 232 5.52 -12.59 16.58
CA GLY A 232 6.20 -13.87 16.54
C GLY A 232 5.27 -15.08 16.55
N LEU A 233 3.95 -14.86 16.53
CA LEU A 233 2.95 -15.93 16.44
C LEU A 233 2.83 -16.36 14.98
N CYS A 234 3.47 -17.46 14.66
CA CYS A 234 3.52 -17.94 13.30
C CYS A 234 2.70 -19.24 13.12
N ALA A 235 1.83 -19.24 12.14
CA ALA A 235 1.66 -20.43 11.36
C ALA A 235 1.67 -20.03 9.91
N PHE A 236 2.71 -20.38 9.21
CA PHE A 236 2.72 -20.27 7.77
C PHE A 236 1.84 -21.38 7.19
N ARG A 237 0.85 -20.98 6.39
CA ARG A 237 -0.04 -21.75 5.50
C ARG A 237 -0.21 -23.24 5.80
N GLY A 238 -1.33 -23.61 6.41
CA GLY A 238 -1.87 -24.98 6.40
C GLY A 238 -1.43 -25.89 7.53
N GLU A 239 -0.42 -25.56 8.29
CA GLU A 239 0.09 -26.42 9.39
C GLU A 239 -0.41 -26.01 10.78
N ARG A 240 -1.55 -25.32 10.85
CA ARG A 240 -2.12 -24.90 12.14
C ARG A 240 -2.85 -26.06 12.80
N GLU A 241 -2.20 -26.75 13.71
CA GLU A 241 -2.94 -27.57 14.66
C GLU A 241 -3.62 -26.75 15.78
N ARG A 242 -3.14 -25.53 16.06
CA ARG A 242 -3.70 -24.63 17.09
C ARG A 242 -3.58 -23.15 16.70
N TYR A 243 -4.61 -22.38 17.03
CA TYR A 243 -4.70 -20.94 16.79
C TYR A 243 -3.68 -20.12 17.62
N TRP A 244 -3.33 -20.61 18.81
CA TRP A 244 -2.40 -19.96 19.72
C TRP A 244 -1.17 -20.83 19.95
N VAL A 245 -0.02 -20.35 19.51
CA VAL A 245 1.29 -20.81 19.94
C VAL A 245 1.93 -19.64 20.69
N PRO A 246 2.54 -19.86 21.87
CA PRO A 246 3.18 -18.78 22.60
C PRO A 246 4.21 -18.04 21.74
N ALA A 247 4.13 -16.71 21.69
CA ALA A 247 4.89 -15.86 20.79
C ALA A 247 6.40 -16.13 20.82
N MET A 248 6.94 -16.47 21.98
CA MET A 248 8.38 -16.68 22.17
C MET A 248 8.87 -18.07 21.79
N SER A 249 7.98 -18.99 21.42
CA SER A 249 8.38 -20.36 21.05
C SER A 249 8.64 -20.56 19.55
N ASN A 250 8.36 -19.55 18.72
CA ASN A 250 8.48 -19.59 17.25
C ASN A 250 9.34 -18.45 16.69
N VAL A 251 10.20 -17.87 17.50
CA VAL A 251 11.19 -16.92 17.00
C VAL A 251 12.27 -17.76 16.32
N ASP A 252 12.15 -17.91 15.01
CA ASP A 252 13.21 -18.50 14.20
C ASP A 252 14.47 -17.64 14.26
N GLU A 253 15.62 -18.29 14.11
CA GLU A 253 16.97 -17.66 14.03
C GLU A 253 17.02 -16.51 13.02
N PHE A 254 16.11 -16.49 12.05
CA PHE A 254 15.96 -15.44 11.05
C PHE A 254 15.55 -14.07 11.61
N LEU A 255 15.01 -14.02 12.81
CA LEU A 255 14.59 -12.78 13.49
C LEU A 255 15.65 -12.26 14.48
N GLU A 256 16.89 -12.76 14.44
CA GLU A 256 17.94 -12.35 15.37
C GLU A 256 18.13 -10.83 15.46
N ASP A 257 17.93 -10.11 14.34
CA ASP A 257 18.06 -8.65 14.25
C ASP A 257 16.73 -7.89 14.19
N CYS A 258 15.58 -8.55 14.38
CA CYS A 258 14.27 -7.93 14.22
C CYS A 258 13.27 -8.36 15.29
N TRP A 259 12.71 -7.38 15.98
CA TRP A 259 11.59 -7.63 16.88
C TRP A 259 10.30 -7.82 16.08
N PRO A 260 9.50 -8.86 16.39
CA PRO A 260 8.17 -9.01 15.83
C PRO A 260 7.30 -7.80 16.10
N GLN A 261 6.36 -7.56 15.19
CA GLN A 261 5.47 -6.41 15.21
C GLN A 261 4.00 -6.88 15.32
N ASN A 262 3.09 -5.97 15.55
CA ASN A 262 1.65 -6.22 15.43
C ASN A 262 1.07 -5.38 14.29
N PHE A 263 1.05 -5.95 13.09
CA PHE A 263 0.55 -5.34 11.86
C PHE A 263 -0.70 -6.05 11.33
N CYS A 264 -1.39 -6.79 12.18
CA CYS A 264 -2.53 -7.61 11.78
C CYS A 264 -3.67 -6.78 11.19
N LEU A 265 -4.24 -7.28 10.09
CA LEU A 265 -5.50 -6.80 9.52
C LEU A 265 -6.65 -7.65 10.07
N GLY A 266 -7.77 -7.02 10.42
CA GLY A 266 -8.94 -7.69 10.96
C GLY A 266 -9.73 -8.46 9.90
N GLU A 267 -10.41 -9.54 10.29
CA GLU A 267 -11.22 -10.38 9.39
C GLU A 267 -12.34 -9.58 8.69
N ALA A 268 -13.00 -8.67 9.39
CA ALA A 268 -14.05 -7.83 8.80
C ALA A 268 -13.49 -6.92 7.70
N GLN A 269 -12.30 -6.36 7.92
CA GLN A 269 -11.58 -5.56 6.93
C GLN A 269 -11.19 -6.41 5.71
N CYS A 270 -10.74 -7.64 5.93
CA CYS A 270 -10.39 -8.57 4.86
C CYS A 270 -11.60 -8.99 4.02
N ALA A 271 -12.75 -9.25 4.66
CA ALA A 271 -13.98 -9.59 3.96
C ALA A 271 -14.44 -8.46 3.05
N LEU A 272 -14.44 -7.22 3.56
CA LEU A 272 -14.73 -6.04 2.76
C LEU A 272 -13.73 -5.89 1.62
N GLY A 273 -12.42 -6.06 1.90
CA GLY A 273 -11.37 -5.98 0.90
C GLY A 273 -11.58 -6.94 -0.27
N SER A 274 -11.95 -8.20 0.01
CA SER A 274 -12.27 -9.19 -1.03
C SER A 274 -13.49 -8.79 -1.87
N GLU A 275 -14.50 -8.13 -1.28
CA GLU A 275 -15.65 -7.65 -2.05
C GLU A 275 -15.29 -6.45 -2.92
N GLN A 276 -14.61 -5.44 -2.36
CA GLN A 276 -14.21 -4.25 -3.11
C GLN A 276 -13.23 -4.55 -4.24
N LEU A 277 -12.36 -5.53 -4.07
CA LEU A 277 -11.40 -5.93 -5.11
C LEU A 277 -12.09 -6.33 -6.42
N LYS A 278 -13.32 -6.88 -6.36
CA LYS A 278 -14.11 -7.26 -7.54
C LYS A 278 -14.51 -6.08 -8.42
N SER A 279 -14.60 -4.87 -7.85
CA SER A 279 -15.06 -3.66 -8.54
C SER A 279 -13.93 -2.67 -8.86
N VAL A 280 -12.69 -2.92 -8.43
CA VAL A 280 -11.55 -1.99 -8.59
C VAL A 280 -11.37 -1.55 -10.05
N ILE A 281 -11.35 -2.50 -10.99
CA ILE A 281 -11.14 -2.19 -12.42
C ILE A 281 -12.27 -1.27 -12.94
N ALA A 282 -13.53 -1.63 -12.70
CA ALA A 282 -14.67 -0.83 -13.14
C ALA A 282 -14.68 0.57 -12.50
N ASN A 283 -14.32 0.68 -11.23
CA ASN A 283 -14.22 1.97 -10.54
C ASN A 283 -13.09 2.83 -11.12
N ASN A 284 -11.94 2.23 -11.44
CA ASN A 284 -10.84 2.95 -12.09
C ASN A 284 -11.22 3.44 -13.49
N GLU A 285 -11.93 2.66 -14.27
CA GLU A 285 -12.44 3.09 -15.59
C GLU A 285 -13.34 4.32 -15.49
N ILE A 286 -14.20 4.38 -14.47
CA ILE A 286 -15.03 5.56 -14.19
C ILE A 286 -14.17 6.78 -13.86
N LEU A 287 -13.16 6.63 -13.01
CA LEU A 287 -12.25 7.71 -12.62
C LEU A 287 -11.43 8.23 -13.81
N ILE A 288 -10.92 7.33 -14.64
CA ILE A 288 -10.18 7.67 -15.86
C ILE A 288 -11.07 8.45 -16.84
N GLU A 289 -12.32 8.03 -17.03
CA GLU A 289 -13.27 8.74 -17.89
C GLU A 289 -13.64 10.14 -17.33
N GLN A 290 -13.73 10.26 -16.00
CA GLN A 290 -13.93 11.57 -15.34
C GLN A 290 -12.72 12.49 -15.56
N ASP A 291 -11.51 12.01 -15.37
CA ASP A 291 -10.28 12.76 -15.62
C ASP A 291 -10.20 13.22 -17.07
N ARG A 292 -10.51 12.32 -18.04
CA ARG A 292 -10.54 12.66 -19.46
C ARG A 292 -11.53 13.80 -19.77
N LYS A 293 -12.72 13.79 -19.17
CA LYS A 293 -13.71 14.85 -19.32
C LYS A 293 -13.23 16.17 -18.72
N ILE A 294 -12.62 16.15 -17.55
CA ILE A 294 -12.08 17.33 -16.89
C ILE A 294 -10.98 17.95 -17.76
N ARG A 295 -10.04 17.15 -18.27
CA ARG A 295 -8.98 17.64 -19.19
C ARG A 295 -9.57 18.23 -20.46
N GLU A 296 -10.60 17.62 -21.04
CA GLU A 296 -11.26 18.16 -22.22
C GLU A 296 -11.93 19.52 -21.95
N TRP A 297 -12.55 19.71 -20.78
CA TRP A 297 -13.16 20.98 -20.39
C TRP A 297 -12.12 22.08 -20.11
N LEU A 298 -10.93 21.69 -19.66
CA LEU A 298 -9.89 22.64 -19.26
C LEU A 298 -8.85 22.91 -20.36
N LYS A 299 -8.90 22.19 -21.49
CA LYS A 299 -7.87 22.27 -22.55
C LYS A 299 -7.66 23.68 -23.13
N ASP A 300 -8.71 24.51 -23.11
CA ASP A 300 -8.69 25.87 -23.64
C ASP A 300 -8.51 26.94 -22.55
N VAL A 301 -8.16 26.54 -21.31
CA VAL A 301 -7.88 27.45 -20.19
C VAL A 301 -6.37 27.65 -20.09
N PRO A 302 -5.83 28.84 -20.52
CA PRO A 302 -4.38 29.05 -20.66
C PRO A 302 -3.58 28.97 -19.36
N GLU A 303 -4.25 29.17 -18.22
CA GLU A 303 -3.65 29.15 -16.89
C GLU A 303 -3.49 27.70 -16.33
N ILE A 304 -4.03 26.70 -17.04
CA ILE A 304 -3.96 25.29 -16.66
C ILE A 304 -3.17 24.57 -17.76
N THR A 305 -1.94 24.22 -17.45
CA THR A 305 -1.04 23.49 -18.36
C THR A 305 -0.72 22.12 -17.82
#